data_b8e193eefb95564ff29ba3b15b67746e
#
_entry.id   b8e193eefb95564ff29ba3b15b67746e
#
_cell.length_a   1.000
_cell.length_b   1.000
_cell.length_c   1.000
_cell.angle_alpha   90.00
_cell.angle_beta   90.00
_cell.angle_gamma   90.00
#
_symmetry.space_group_name_H-M   'P 1'
#
loop_
_entity.id
_entity.type
_entity.pdbx_description
1 polymer ?
#
loop_
_entity_poly.entity_id
_entity_poly.type
_entity_poly.pdbx_seq_one_letter_code
_entity_poly.pdbx_strand_id
1 'polypeptide(L)' 'MVLISIGSIECHGRHMPLGTDTLIPNHLLEKIEKKSDVLIAPTIPYGSCQCLAPYPGTIDIDNEVLYQFCRQIFLSL' A
#
# COMPACT_ATOMS: atom_id res chain seq x y z
N MET A 1 6.37 -3.94 18.21
CA MET A 1 6.06 -3.00 17.11
C MET A 1 5.64 -3.77 15.88
N VAL A 2 4.59 -3.33 15.23
CA VAL A 2 4.11 -3.90 13.96
C VAL A 2 4.25 -2.84 12.88
N LEU A 3 4.84 -3.21 11.75
CA LEU A 3 4.94 -2.36 10.58
C LEU A 3 3.97 -2.82 9.50
N ILE A 4 3.24 -1.88 8.93
CA ILE A 4 2.32 -2.12 7.82
C ILE A 4 2.66 -1.10 6.73
N SER A 5 2.90 -1.57 5.51
CA SER A 5 3.00 -0.67 4.37
C SER A 5 1.63 -0.49 3.71
N ILE A 6 1.41 0.69 3.19
CA ILE A 6 0.23 1.00 2.40
C ILE A 6 0.72 1.43 1.02
N GLY A 7 0.25 0.73 0.02
CA GLY A 7 0.62 1.01 -1.37
C GLY A 7 -0.58 1.42 -2.18
N SER A 8 -0.49 1.17 -3.48
CA SER A 8 -1.57 1.46 -4.41
C SER A 8 -1.40 0.63 -5.67
N ILE A 9 -2.48 0.52 -6.43
CA ILE A 9 -2.48 -0.03 -7.78
C ILE A 9 -2.86 1.12 -8.69
N GLU A 10 -1.89 1.65 -9.42
CA GLU A 10 -2.10 2.84 -10.23
C GLU A 10 -1.20 2.85 -11.46
N CYS A 11 -1.56 3.67 -12.43
CA CYS A 11 -0.79 3.81 -13.67
C CYS A 11 0.55 4.48 -13.39
N HIS A 12 1.62 3.85 -13.87
CA HIS A 12 3.00 4.38 -13.82
C HIS A 12 3.63 4.42 -15.21
N GLY A 13 2.83 4.71 -16.24
CA GLY A 13 3.31 4.70 -17.62
C GLY A 13 3.31 3.28 -18.19
N ARG A 14 4.01 3.10 -19.31
CA ARG A 14 3.99 1.83 -20.06
C ARG A 14 5.04 0.83 -19.60
N HIS A 15 5.99 1.25 -18.80
CA HIS A 15 7.20 0.47 -18.50
C HIS A 15 7.31 0.05 -17.05
N MET A 16 6.42 0.51 -16.17
CA MET A 16 6.44 0.16 -14.75
C MET A 16 5.18 -0.62 -14.37
N PRO A 17 5.29 -1.58 -13.43
CA PRO A 17 4.12 -2.32 -12.99
C PRO A 17 3.13 -1.42 -12.26
N LEU A 18 1.84 -1.75 -12.39
CA LEU A 18 0.77 -1.02 -11.68
C LEU A 18 0.94 -1.04 -10.18
N GLY A 19 1.52 -2.09 -9.64
CA GLY A 19 1.75 -2.27 -8.21
C GLY A 19 3.08 -1.71 -7.72
N THR A 20 3.72 -0.80 -8.43
CA THR A 20 5.03 -0.24 -8.07
C THR A 20 5.02 0.29 -6.63
N ASP A 21 3.99 1.03 -6.22
CA ASP A 21 3.89 1.62 -4.90
C ASP A 21 3.60 0.59 -3.79
N THR A 22 3.33 -0.64 -4.16
CA THR A 22 3.21 -1.78 -3.25
C THR A 22 4.51 -2.59 -3.22
N LEU A 23 5.12 -2.79 -4.37
CA LEU A 23 6.33 -3.61 -4.50
C LEU A 23 7.54 -2.97 -3.80
N ILE A 24 7.70 -1.67 -3.92
CA ILE A 24 8.82 -0.96 -3.30
C ILE A 24 8.76 -1.01 -1.77
N PRO A 25 7.65 -0.64 -1.11
CA PRO A 25 7.56 -0.77 0.35
C PRO A 25 7.70 -2.20 0.84
N ASN A 26 7.13 -3.17 0.14
CA ASN A 26 7.29 -4.59 0.49
C ASN A 26 8.75 -5.00 0.55
N HIS A 27 9.51 -4.61 -0.45
CA HIS A 27 10.94 -4.94 -0.51
C HIS A 27 11.72 -4.28 0.64
N LEU A 28 11.39 -3.04 0.97
CA LEU A 28 11.99 -2.34 2.10
C LEU A 28 11.66 -3.03 3.43
N LEU A 29 10.42 -3.44 3.63
CA LEU A 29 10.00 -4.13 4.86
C LEU A 29 10.71 -5.48 5.01
N GLU A 30 10.92 -6.22 3.93
CA GLU A 30 11.68 -7.46 3.97
C GLU A 30 13.11 -7.23 4.47
N LYS A 31 13.74 -6.15 4.05
CA LYS A 31 15.08 -5.79 4.51
C LYS A 31 15.10 -5.38 5.99
N ILE A 32 14.10 -4.64 6.43
CA ILE A 32 13.97 -4.22 7.83
C ILE A 32 13.74 -5.43 8.73
N GLU A 33 12.91 -6.37 8.31
CA GLU A 33 12.61 -7.60 9.06
C GLU A 33 13.86 -8.40 9.35
N LYS A 34 14.79 -8.45 8.39
CA LYS A 34 16.04 -9.18 8.54
C LYS A 34 17.01 -8.56 9.55
N LYS A 35 16.81 -7.27 9.90
CA LYS A 35 17.76 -6.50 10.71
C LYS A 35 17.18 -6.07 12.06
N SER A 36 15.94 -6.41 12.37
CA SER A 36 15.27 -5.95 13.59
C SER A 36 14.19 -6.92 14.03
N ASP A 37 13.74 -6.79 15.26
CA ASP A 37 12.70 -7.63 15.88
C ASP A 37 11.30 -7.04 15.67
N VAL A 38 11.00 -6.55 14.49
CA VAL A 38 9.67 -6.05 14.17
C VAL A 38 8.82 -7.14 13.53
N LEU A 39 7.51 -7.05 13.75
CA LEU A 39 6.53 -7.86 13.03
C LEU A 39 6.09 -7.10 11.79
N ILE A 40 6.01 -7.79 10.68
CA ILE A 40 5.56 -7.21 9.41
C ILE A 40 4.17 -7.74 9.12
N ALA A 41 3.19 -6.84 9.05
CA ALA A 41 1.83 -7.19 8.63
C ALA A 41 1.73 -7.18 7.10
N PRO A 42 0.75 -7.87 6.53
CA PRO A 42 0.53 -7.82 5.09
C PRO A 42 0.31 -6.39 4.61
N THR A 43 0.85 -6.08 3.43
CA THR A 43 0.69 -4.77 2.81
C THR A 43 -0.76 -4.54 2.41
N ILE A 44 -1.23 -3.31 2.58
CA ILE A 44 -2.51 -2.87 2.03
C ILE A 44 -2.21 -2.31 0.63
N PRO A 45 -2.55 -3.05 -0.46
CA PRO A 45 -2.10 -2.67 -1.81
C PRO A 45 -2.99 -1.64 -2.51
N TYR A 46 -4.05 -1.18 -1.87
CA TYR A 46 -5.01 -0.26 -2.44
C TYR A 46 -5.03 1.04 -1.64
N GLY A 47 -5.04 2.15 -2.34
CA GLY A 47 -5.02 3.46 -1.71
C GLY A 47 -5.87 4.48 -2.46
N SER A 48 -5.75 5.73 -2.08
CA SER A 48 -6.41 6.83 -2.76
C SER A 48 -5.52 7.33 -3.90
N CYS A 49 -6.02 7.28 -5.13
CA CYS A 49 -5.29 7.61 -6.36
C CYS A 49 -6.11 8.51 -7.28
N GLN A 50 -6.74 9.54 -6.72
CA GLN A 50 -7.68 10.39 -7.45
C GLN A 50 -7.07 11.04 -8.70
N CYS A 51 -5.83 11.49 -8.60
CA CYS A 51 -5.14 12.14 -9.72
C CYS A 51 -4.90 11.20 -10.91
N LEU A 52 -4.80 9.91 -10.66
CA LEU A 52 -4.52 8.88 -11.66
C LEU A 52 -5.72 8.04 -12.02
N ALA A 53 -6.88 8.30 -11.40
CA ALA A 53 -8.10 7.53 -11.64
C ALA A 53 -8.50 7.44 -13.12
N PRO A 54 -8.35 8.48 -13.96
CA PRO A 54 -8.67 8.37 -15.38
C PRO A 54 -7.76 7.45 -16.19
N TYR A 55 -6.60 7.07 -15.66
CA TYR A 55 -5.63 6.25 -16.40
C TYR A 55 -5.94 4.77 -16.23
N PRO A 56 -5.77 3.95 -17.31
CA PRO A 56 -6.06 2.52 -17.27
C PRO A 56 -5.24 1.79 -16.21
N GLY A 57 -5.88 0.88 -15.51
CA GLY A 57 -5.24 0.05 -14.50
C GLY A 57 -5.19 0.65 -13.12
N THR A 58 -5.53 1.92 -12.95
CA THR A 58 -5.58 2.56 -11.64
C THR A 58 -6.83 2.12 -10.88
N ILE A 59 -6.63 1.73 -9.63
CA ILE A 59 -7.73 1.43 -8.70
C ILE A 59 -7.73 2.51 -7.64
N ASP A 60 -8.74 3.35 -7.64
CA ASP A 60 -8.89 4.44 -6.68
C ASP A 60 -9.91 4.08 -5.60
N ILE A 61 -9.48 4.16 -4.35
CA ILE A 61 -10.35 3.92 -3.20
C ILE A 61 -10.73 5.28 -2.60
N ASP A 62 -12.00 5.48 -2.37
CA ASP A 62 -12.51 6.68 -1.72
C ASP A 62 -11.80 6.92 -0.38
N ASN A 63 -11.46 8.18 -0.10
CA ASN A 63 -10.70 8.54 1.09
C ASN A 63 -11.38 8.12 2.38
N GLU A 64 -12.69 8.29 2.47
CA GLU A 64 -13.45 7.92 3.68
C GLU A 64 -13.48 6.40 3.86
N VAL A 65 -13.64 5.64 2.79
CA VAL A 65 -13.62 4.18 2.83
C VAL A 65 -12.24 3.69 3.28
N LEU A 66 -11.18 4.24 2.71
CA LEU A 66 -9.81 3.90 3.08
C LEU A 66 -9.53 4.22 4.54
N TYR A 67 -9.95 5.38 5.01
CA TYR A 67 -9.82 5.80 6.40
C TYR A 67 -10.48 4.80 7.35
N GLN A 68 -11.72 4.42 7.09
CA GLN A 68 -12.45 3.48 7.94
C GLN A 68 -11.79 2.09 7.94
N PHE A 69 -11.34 1.64 6.78
CA PHE A 69 -10.65 0.36 6.65
C PHE A 69 -9.37 0.33 7.49
N CYS A 70 -8.50 1.33 7.31
CA CYS A 70 -7.25 1.43 8.06
C CYS A 70 -7.49 1.60 9.56
N ARG A 71 -8.49 2.40 9.93
CA ARG A 71 -8.86 2.61 11.32
C ARG A 71 -9.21 1.30 12.03
N GLN A 72 -9.99 0.44 11.38
CA GLN A 72 -10.37 -0.85 11.97
C GLN A 72 -9.16 -1.76 12.15
N ILE A 73 -8.25 -1.77 11.19
CA ILE A 73 -7.01 -2.56 11.29
C ILE A 73 -6.18 -2.07 12.47
N PHE A 74 -5.93 -0.77 12.56
CA PHE A 74 -5.07 -0.20 13.60
C PHE A 74 -5.67 -0.36 15.00
N LEU A 75 -6.99 -0.27 15.14
CA LEU A 75 -7.64 -0.48 16.43
C LEU A 75 -7.58 -1.94 16.89
N SER A 76 -7.39 -2.88 15.97
CA SER A 76 -7.27 -4.30 16.28
C SER A 76 -5.85 -4.71 16.66
N LEU A 77 -4.90 -3.88 16.38
CA LEU A 77 -3.50 -4.12 16.74
C LEU A 77 -3.24 -3.68 18.19
#